data_db10d3a4bd7d46b102852032f9960ef5
#
_entry.id   db10d3a4bd7d46b102852032f9960ef5
#
_cell.length_a   1.000
_cell.length_b   1.000
_cell.length_c   1.000
_cell.angle_alpha   90.00
_cell.angle_beta   90.00
_cell.angle_gamma   90.00
#
_symmetry.space_group_name_H-M   'P 1'
#
loop_
_entity.id
_entity.type
_entity.pdbx_description
1 polymer ?
#
loop_
_entity_poly.entity_id
_entity_poly.type
_entity_poly.pdbx_seq_one_letter_code
_entity_poly.pdbx_strand_id
1 'polypeptide(L)'
;MGLISDSPEHKAIRDSVAGIAKRYGPEYFLERARTGRGIEELWNDLGAAGLLGLHLPEGYGGGGGGMADAVVVVEELAAQGMPLLIWVISPAICGSILACHASEEMKQQWLPRIADGTRKMAFGLTEPDAGSNSHDIKTTAKRTDTGWRISGSKYYISAVDQSDAILLVTRDADHSTAERNRLSLFAVPTDTPGLTFAPIATSIVSPDKQFTVFLDDVAVGEDALIGVAGNGLRQVFDGLNPERILVGALSGGIGRYAIGKAVDYARHRSVWSTPIGAHQGVAHPLAECHIAVELGRMATLRSAELFDAGEPAGEAANIAKYAASEAALKALDQAIQTHGGNGLSHEYGLSELWFVTRLMRTAPVSREMVLNFVAQTSLGLPRSY
;
A
#
# COMPACT_ATOMS: atom_id res chain seq x y z
N MET A 1 10.37 23.45 -9.10
CA MET A 1 9.38 23.03 -10.11
C MET A 1 9.65 21.57 -10.39
N GLY A 2 8.70 20.66 -10.15
CA GLY A 2 8.82 19.25 -10.52
C GLY A 2 8.38 19.00 -11.96
N LEU A 3 8.58 17.77 -12.47
CA LEU A 3 8.12 17.37 -13.80
C LEU A 3 6.59 17.23 -13.88
N ILE A 4 5.92 17.06 -12.73
CA ILE A 4 4.46 16.94 -12.64
C ILE A 4 3.89 18.32 -12.30
N SER A 5 2.94 18.77 -13.12
CA SER A 5 2.13 19.95 -12.84
C SER A 5 0.79 19.46 -12.29
N ASP A 6 0.53 19.70 -11.00
CA ASP A 6 -0.76 19.39 -10.40
C ASP A 6 -1.89 20.21 -11.05
N SER A 7 -3.02 19.59 -11.31
CA SER A 7 -4.27 20.30 -11.61
C SER A 7 -4.71 21.14 -10.40
N PRO A 8 -5.62 22.10 -10.56
CA PRO A 8 -6.17 22.83 -9.41
C PRO A 8 -6.74 21.92 -8.33
N GLU A 9 -7.39 20.82 -8.73
CA GLU A 9 -7.97 19.81 -7.86
C GLU A 9 -6.87 19.04 -7.12
N HIS A 10 -5.88 18.50 -7.82
CA HIS A 10 -4.72 17.80 -7.22
C HIS A 10 -3.96 18.70 -6.25
N LYS A 11 -3.82 20.00 -6.58
CA LYS A 11 -3.22 20.98 -5.68
C LYS A 11 -4.04 21.14 -4.41
N ALA A 12 -5.37 21.26 -4.51
CA ALA A 12 -6.25 21.39 -3.36
C ALA A 12 -6.19 20.14 -2.45
N ILE A 13 -6.17 18.94 -3.04
CA ILE A 13 -6.00 17.68 -2.31
C ILE A 13 -4.65 17.69 -1.57
N ARG A 14 -3.57 18.03 -2.26
CA ARG A 14 -2.22 18.07 -1.68
C ARG A 14 -2.12 19.08 -0.54
N ASP A 15 -2.68 20.27 -0.72
CA ASP A 15 -2.71 21.33 0.32
C ASP A 15 -3.51 20.89 1.55
N SER A 16 -4.64 20.19 1.36
CA SER A 16 -5.45 19.60 2.43
C SER A 16 -4.69 18.55 3.21
N VAL A 17 -4.09 17.59 2.51
CA VAL A 17 -3.25 16.53 3.12
C VAL A 17 -2.08 17.13 3.90
N ALA A 18 -1.34 18.07 3.31
CA ALA A 18 -0.22 18.73 3.95
C ALA A 18 -0.66 19.54 5.19
N GLY A 19 -1.84 20.18 5.13
CA GLY A 19 -2.42 20.91 6.25
C GLY A 19 -2.75 19.98 7.44
N ILE A 20 -3.32 18.80 7.18
CA ILE A 20 -3.58 17.79 8.20
C ILE A 20 -2.25 17.25 8.74
N ALA A 21 -1.35 16.80 7.85
CA ALA A 21 -0.09 16.19 8.22
C ALA A 21 0.80 17.08 9.10
N LYS A 22 0.82 18.39 8.87
CA LYS A 22 1.57 19.36 9.68
C LYS A 22 1.15 19.40 11.16
N ARG A 23 -0.08 19.02 11.48
CA ARG A 23 -0.54 18.99 12.89
C ARG A 23 0.10 17.86 13.68
N TYR A 24 0.51 16.80 13.00
CA TYR A 24 1.10 15.60 13.58
C TYR A 24 2.62 15.56 13.42
N GLY A 25 3.12 15.73 12.21
CA GLY A 25 4.53 15.65 11.86
C GLY A 25 5.07 14.20 11.81
N PRO A 26 6.29 14.03 11.26
CA PRO A 26 6.88 12.70 11.10
C PRO A 26 7.17 12.00 12.44
N GLU A 27 7.44 12.76 13.51
CA GLU A 27 7.71 12.19 14.83
C GLU A 27 6.48 11.50 15.43
N TYR A 28 5.26 11.97 15.15
CA TYR A 28 4.03 11.28 15.53
C TYR A 28 3.99 9.85 14.95
N PHE A 29 4.25 9.70 13.64
CA PHE A 29 4.27 8.40 12.97
C PHE A 29 5.31 7.45 13.60
N LEU A 30 6.53 7.94 13.80
CA LEU A 30 7.63 7.15 14.38
C LEU A 30 7.37 6.79 15.84
N GLU A 31 6.81 7.71 16.64
CA GLU A 31 6.45 7.46 18.04
C GLU A 31 5.36 6.37 18.12
N ARG A 32 4.31 6.47 17.29
CA ARG A 32 3.26 5.45 17.22
C ARG A 32 3.82 4.08 16.81
N ALA A 33 4.71 4.04 15.84
CA ALA A 33 5.38 2.82 15.41
C ALA A 33 6.22 2.18 16.54
N ARG A 34 7.03 2.98 17.26
CA ARG A 34 7.90 2.50 18.37
C ARG A 34 7.09 2.01 19.56
N THR A 35 6.01 2.69 19.89
CA THR A 35 5.16 2.35 21.06
C THR A 35 4.10 1.31 20.75
N GLY A 36 3.90 0.98 19.47
CA GLY A 36 2.88 0.05 19.01
C GLY A 36 1.46 0.58 19.14
N ARG A 37 1.30 1.91 19.25
CA ARG A 37 0.00 2.58 19.25
C ARG A 37 -0.47 2.84 17.82
N GLY A 38 -1.78 2.84 17.61
CA GLY A 38 -2.39 3.18 16.32
C GLY A 38 -2.31 4.69 16.01
N ILE A 39 -2.84 5.06 14.87
CA ILE A 39 -2.84 6.45 14.34
C ILE A 39 -4.26 7.01 14.27
N GLU A 40 -5.11 6.67 15.23
CA GLU A 40 -6.55 6.94 15.19
C GLU A 40 -6.87 8.42 14.99
N GLU A 41 -6.11 9.34 15.63
CA GLU A 41 -6.35 10.77 15.52
C GLU A 41 -6.09 11.27 14.08
N LEU A 42 -4.95 10.88 13.49
CA LEU A 42 -4.63 11.20 12.10
C LEU A 42 -5.62 10.54 11.13
N TRP A 43 -5.99 9.29 11.40
CA TRP A 43 -6.92 8.53 10.55
C TRP A 43 -8.31 9.17 10.54
N ASN A 44 -8.83 9.56 11.70
CA ASN A 44 -10.11 10.26 11.83
C ASN A 44 -10.11 11.62 11.12
N ASP A 45 -9.02 12.38 11.23
CA ASP A 45 -8.89 13.67 10.55
C ASP A 45 -8.86 13.50 9.02
N LEU A 46 -8.21 12.45 8.51
CA LEU A 46 -8.23 12.11 7.08
C LEU A 46 -9.64 11.70 6.62
N GLY A 47 -10.34 10.89 7.42
CA GLY A 47 -11.72 10.48 7.15
C GLY A 47 -12.68 11.67 7.14
N ALA A 48 -12.61 12.53 8.17
CA ALA A 48 -13.44 13.74 8.26
C ALA A 48 -13.22 14.72 7.08
N ALA A 49 -12.02 14.70 6.49
CA ALA A 49 -11.70 15.48 5.30
C ALA A 49 -12.08 14.78 3.98
N GLY A 50 -12.67 13.57 4.01
CA GLY A 50 -13.02 12.78 2.84
C GLY A 50 -11.83 12.16 2.09
N LEU A 51 -10.63 12.20 2.69
CA LEU A 51 -9.40 11.79 2.01
C LEU A 51 -9.17 10.27 2.01
N LEU A 52 -9.91 9.50 2.81
CA LEU A 52 -9.83 8.04 2.82
C LEU A 52 -10.68 7.42 1.71
N GLY A 53 -11.84 8.01 1.42
CA GLY A 53 -12.78 7.50 0.42
C GLY A 53 -12.76 8.26 -0.91
N LEU A 54 -11.75 9.08 -1.18
CA LEU A 54 -11.76 10.00 -2.31
C LEU A 54 -12.00 9.30 -3.66
N HIS A 55 -11.44 8.10 -3.85
CA HIS A 55 -11.57 7.26 -5.06
C HIS A 55 -12.77 6.30 -5.03
N LEU A 56 -13.52 6.25 -3.91
CA LEU A 56 -14.69 5.38 -3.79
C LEU A 56 -15.93 6.07 -4.38
N PRO A 57 -16.95 5.30 -4.82
CA PRO A 57 -18.14 5.86 -5.45
C PRO A 57 -18.94 6.78 -4.51
N GLU A 58 -19.42 7.93 -5.02
CA GLU A 58 -20.23 8.91 -4.28
C GLU A 58 -21.49 8.30 -3.64
N GLY A 59 -22.15 7.36 -4.32
CA GLY A 59 -23.34 6.67 -3.83
C GLY A 59 -23.16 5.92 -2.52
N TYR A 60 -21.91 5.69 -2.10
CA TYR A 60 -21.54 5.03 -0.84
C TYR A 60 -20.69 5.96 0.06
N GLY A 61 -20.82 7.27 -0.10
CA GLY A 61 -20.11 8.23 0.74
C GLY A 61 -18.65 8.48 0.36
N GLY A 62 -18.20 7.97 -0.77
CA GLY A 62 -16.90 8.31 -1.36
C GLY A 62 -16.90 9.65 -2.08
N GLY A 63 -15.73 10.07 -2.56
CA GLY A 63 -15.56 11.32 -3.29
C GLY A 63 -15.85 11.24 -4.79
N GLY A 64 -16.05 10.05 -5.37
CA GLY A 64 -16.24 9.84 -6.81
C GLY A 64 -15.03 10.19 -7.67
N GLY A 65 -13.88 10.44 -7.05
CA GLY A 65 -12.60 10.69 -7.71
C GLY A 65 -11.98 9.41 -8.25
N GLY A 66 -10.77 9.55 -8.82
CA GLY A 66 -10.02 8.46 -9.41
C GLY A 66 -8.85 7.97 -8.57
N MET A 67 -8.15 6.98 -9.10
CA MET A 67 -6.90 6.49 -8.55
C MET A 67 -5.79 7.56 -8.63
N ALA A 68 -5.86 8.47 -9.61
CA ALA A 68 -4.95 9.61 -9.70
C ALA A 68 -5.06 10.54 -8.48
N ASP A 69 -6.29 10.77 -7.96
CA ASP A 69 -6.51 11.54 -6.74
C ASP A 69 -5.95 10.82 -5.50
N ALA A 70 -6.19 9.49 -5.43
CA ALA A 70 -5.62 8.65 -4.37
C ALA A 70 -4.09 8.67 -4.36
N VAL A 71 -3.44 8.69 -5.54
CA VAL A 71 -1.98 8.86 -5.69
C VAL A 71 -1.51 10.15 -5.01
N VAL A 72 -2.23 11.27 -5.20
CA VAL A 72 -1.86 12.55 -4.59
C VAL A 72 -1.94 12.48 -3.06
N VAL A 73 -2.98 11.87 -2.51
CA VAL A 73 -3.14 11.70 -1.05
C VAL A 73 -1.98 10.88 -0.46
N VAL A 74 -1.76 9.69 -1.01
CA VAL A 74 -0.76 8.75 -0.48
C VAL A 74 0.67 9.28 -0.64
N GLU A 75 0.96 9.89 -1.80
CA GLU A 75 2.27 10.50 -2.06
C GLU A 75 2.53 11.65 -1.09
N GLU A 76 1.54 12.54 -0.86
CA GLU A 76 1.75 13.68 0.01
C GLU A 76 1.90 13.28 1.48
N LEU A 77 1.11 12.34 2.00
CA LEU A 77 1.29 11.80 3.35
C LEU A 77 2.71 11.25 3.55
N ALA A 78 3.19 10.46 2.60
CA ALA A 78 4.53 9.91 2.65
C ALA A 78 5.63 11.00 2.51
N ALA A 79 5.38 12.06 1.72
CA ALA A 79 6.28 13.22 1.59
C ALA A 79 6.35 14.09 2.86
N GLN A 80 5.34 13.97 3.73
CA GLN A 80 5.36 14.57 5.07
C GLN A 80 5.96 13.63 6.13
N GLY A 81 6.55 12.49 5.73
CA GLY A 81 7.19 11.51 6.60
C GLY A 81 6.24 10.49 7.24
N MET A 82 5.04 10.34 6.72
CA MET A 82 4.01 9.42 7.23
C MET A 82 3.55 8.44 6.14
N PRO A 83 4.35 7.41 5.81
CA PRO A 83 4.00 6.40 4.81
C PRO A 83 2.98 5.39 5.37
N LEU A 84 1.69 5.66 5.23
CA LEU A 84 0.60 4.86 5.79
C LEU A 84 0.27 3.65 4.90
N LEU A 85 0.68 2.45 5.32
CA LEU A 85 0.36 1.19 4.61
C LEU A 85 -1.14 0.87 4.68
N ILE A 86 -1.78 1.13 5.84
CA ILE A 86 -3.21 0.86 6.03
C ILE A 86 -4.08 1.64 5.04
N TRP A 87 -3.64 2.81 4.56
CA TRP A 87 -4.34 3.56 3.53
C TRP A 87 -4.39 2.79 2.20
N VAL A 88 -3.29 2.15 1.83
CA VAL A 88 -3.23 1.30 0.63
C VAL A 88 -4.07 0.04 0.80
N ILE A 89 -4.11 -0.53 2.00
CA ILE A 89 -4.79 -1.80 2.26
C ILE A 89 -6.30 -1.62 2.35
N SER A 90 -6.78 -0.81 3.29
CA SER A 90 -8.21 -0.73 3.59
C SER A 90 -8.98 0.07 2.52
N PRO A 91 -8.73 1.36 2.27
CA PRO A 91 -9.43 2.09 1.22
C PRO A 91 -9.16 1.54 -0.18
N ALA A 92 -7.89 1.36 -0.56
CA ALA A 92 -7.59 1.10 -1.96
C ALA A 92 -7.77 -0.37 -2.36
N ILE A 93 -7.18 -1.34 -1.64
CA ILE A 93 -7.36 -2.75 -2.02
C ILE A 93 -8.78 -3.19 -1.69
N CYS A 94 -9.14 -3.16 -0.40
CA CYS A 94 -10.41 -3.72 0.03
C CYS A 94 -11.58 -2.88 -0.47
N GLY A 95 -11.51 -1.56 -0.37
CA GLY A 95 -12.55 -0.65 -0.85
C GLY A 95 -12.83 -0.80 -2.35
N SER A 96 -11.79 -0.88 -3.20
CA SER A 96 -11.97 -1.08 -4.64
C SER A 96 -12.58 -2.44 -4.98
N ILE A 97 -12.12 -3.51 -4.33
CA ILE A 97 -12.70 -4.85 -4.54
C ILE A 97 -14.18 -4.87 -4.13
N LEU A 98 -14.52 -4.30 -2.98
CA LEU A 98 -15.90 -4.21 -2.51
C LEU A 98 -16.76 -3.37 -3.45
N ALA A 99 -16.28 -2.22 -3.90
CA ALA A 99 -17.01 -1.34 -4.81
C ALA A 99 -17.35 -2.04 -6.14
N CYS A 100 -16.42 -2.87 -6.65
CA CYS A 100 -16.62 -3.59 -7.91
C CYS A 100 -17.47 -4.85 -7.77
N HIS A 101 -17.34 -5.60 -6.66
CA HIS A 101 -17.78 -7.00 -6.63
C HIS A 101 -18.73 -7.36 -5.49
N ALA A 102 -18.79 -6.58 -4.41
CA ALA A 102 -19.65 -6.90 -3.27
C ALA A 102 -21.14 -6.79 -3.63
N SER A 103 -21.99 -7.49 -2.86
CA SER A 103 -23.44 -7.28 -2.92
C SER A 103 -23.80 -5.85 -2.51
N GLU A 104 -24.99 -5.40 -2.89
CA GLU A 104 -25.44 -4.04 -2.54
C GLU A 104 -25.47 -3.83 -1.02
N GLU A 105 -25.94 -4.84 -0.28
CA GLU A 105 -25.99 -4.82 1.19
C GLU A 105 -24.58 -4.69 1.78
N MET A 106 -23.62 -5.44 1.26
CA MET A 106 -22.23 -5.38 1.71
C MET A 106 -21.58 -4.04 1.37
N LYS A 107 -21.85 -3.47 0.18
CA LYS A 107 -21.38 -2.13 -0.20
C LYS A 107 -21.91 -1.07 0.77
N GLN A 108 -23.21 -1.07 1.08
CA GLN A 108 -23.84 -0.16 2.01
C GLN A 108 -23.31 -0.32 3.45
N GLN A 109 -22.92 -1.54 3.81
CA GLN A 109 -22.37 -1.81 5.13
C GLN A 109 -20.93 -1.31 5.28
N TRP A 110 -20.09 -1.45 4.26
CA TRP A 110 -18.65 -1.27 4.38
C TRP A 110 -18.14 0.02 3.77
N LEU A 111 -18.54 0.37 2.55
CA LEU A 111 -17.93 1.48 1.80
C LEU A 111 -18.06 2.84 2.49
N PRO A 112 -19.22 3.22 3.05
CA PRO A 112 -19.34 4.50 3.76
C PRO A 112 -18.40 4.57 4.96
N ARG A 113 -18.23 3.46 5.67
CA ARG A 113 -17.41 3.39 6.90
C ARG A 113 -15.92 3.29 6.61
N ILE A 114 -15.54 2.74 5.46
CA ILE A 114 -14.16 2.81 4.97
C ILE A 114 -13.85 4.24 4.51
N ALA A 115 -14.79 4.89 3.82
CA ALA A 115 -14.63 6.24 3.30
C ALA A 115 -14.48 7.29 4.41
N ASP A 116 -15.24 7.18 5.49
CA ASP A 116 -15.17 8.08 6.65
C ASP A 116 -14.14 7.65 7.71
N GLY A 117 -13.52 6.46 7.53
CA GLY A 117 -12.49 5.91 8.42
C GLY A 117 -13.00 5.25 9.70
N THR A 118 -14.33 5.15 9.90
CA THR A 118 -14.91 4.52 11.11
C THR A 118 -14.75 3.00 11.14
N ARG A 119 -14.43 2.37 9.99
CA ARG A 119 -14.02 0.97 9.89
C ARG A 119 -12.82 0.78 8.99
N LYS A 120 -12.03 -0.23 9.33
CA LYS A 120 -10.87 -0.66 8.57
C LYS A 120 -11.00 -2.12 8.17
N MET A 121 -10.42 -2.48 7.03
CA MET A 121 -10.37 -3.86 6.56
C MET A 121 -8.94 -4.25 6.23
N ALA A 122 -8.47 -5.36 6.78
CA ALA A 122 -7.19 -5.95 6.41
C ALA A 122 -7.34 -6.80 5.14
N PHE A 123 -6.23 -7.10 4.47
CA PHE A 123 -6.20 -7.93 3.26
C PHE A 123 -5.38 -9.20 3.48
N GLY A 124 -5.98 -10.36 3.24
CA GLY A 124 -5.41 -11.67 3.52
C GLY A 124 -5.24 -12.54 2.27
N LEU A 125 -4.11 -12.39 1.54
CA LEU A 125 -3.76 -13.22 0.38
C LEU A 125 -2.60 -14.17 0.71
N THR A 126 -1.46 -13.61 1.11
CA THR A 126 -0.17 -14.33 1.28
C THR A 126 -0.25 -15.42 2.35
N GLU A 127 0.42 -16.55 2.09
CA GLU A 127 0.57 -17.66 3.03
C GLU A 127 2.05 -17.99 3.24
N PRO A 128 2.42 -18.76 4.29
CA PRO A 128 3.82 -19.11 4.55
C PRO A 128 4.53 -19.74 3.33
N ASP A 129 3.84 -20.58 2.57
CA ASP A 129 4.39 -21.29 1.41
C ASP A 129 3.95 -20.69 0.05
N ALA A 130 3.09 -19.66 0.05
CA ALA A 130 2.52 -19.04 -1.16
C ALA A 130 2.63 -17.51 -1.11
N GLY A 131 3.80 -16.98 -1.42
CA GLY A 131 4.07 -15.55 -1.61
C GLY A 131 3.95 -15.15 -3.08
N SER A 132 5.05 -15.23 -3.84
CA SER A 132 5.06 -14.87 -5.27
C SER A 132 4.13 -15.75 -6.13
N ASN A 133 3.96 -17.02 -5.78
CA ASN A 133 2.98 -17.91 -6.38
C ASN A 133 1.66 -17.91 -5.60
N SER A 134 0.93 -16.82 -5.66
CA SER A 134 -0.37 -16.68 -4.99
C SER A 134 -1.47 -17.61 -5.55
N HIS A 135 -1.20 -18.29 -6.66
CA HIS A 135 -2.10 -19.33 -7.18
C HIS A 135 -2.07 -20.63 -6.37
N ASP A 136 -1.02 -20.84 -5.56
CA ASP A 136 -0.82 -22.07 -4.78
C ASP A 136 -1.22 -21.91 -3.30
N ILE A 137 -2.13 -20.99 -3.00
CA ILE A 137 -2.66 -20.81 -1.64
C ILE A 137 -3.42 -22.08 -1.20
N LYS A 138 -3.27 -22.42 0.07
CA LYS A 138 -3.82 -23.64 0.68
C LYS A 138 -5.00 -23.35 1.60
N THR A 139 -5.16 -22.12 2.09
CA THR A 139 -6.36 -21.74 2.86
C THR A 139 -7.60 -22.01 2.02
N THR A 140 -8.48 -22.86 2.52
CA THR A 140 -9.67 -23.33 1.80
C THR A 140 -10.94 -22.75 2.37
N ALA A 141 -11.91 -22.45 1.51
CA ALA A 141 -13.30 -22.26 1.85
C ALA A 141 -14.11 -23.43 1.27
N LYS A 142 -14.93 -24.06 2.11
CA LYS A 142 -15.82 -25.15 1.74
C LYS A 142 -17.26 -24.73 2.02
N ARG A 143 -18.13 -24.93 1.05
CA ARG A 143 -19.56 -24.61 1.19
C ARG A 143 -20.26 -25.56 2.15
N THR A 144 -21.22 -25.04 2.89
CA THR A 144 -22.11 -25.77 3.80
C THR A 144 -23.57 -25.39 3.52
N ASP A 145 -24.51 -26.00 4.22
CA ASP A 145 -25.94 -25.69 4.05
C ASP A 145 -26.29 -24.25 4.49
N THR A 146 -25.46 -23.61 5.34
CA THR A 146 -25.75 -22.30 5.95
C THR A 146 -24.70 -21.23 5.62
N GLY A 147 -23.77 -21.50 4.70
CA GLY A 147 -22.67 -20.59 4.35
C GLY A 147 -21.40 -21.33 4.04
N TRP A 148 -20.29 -20.94 4.69
CA TRP A 148 -18.95 -21.45 4.39
C TRP A 148 -18.15 -21.79 5.63
N ARG A 149 -17.23 -22.74 5.50
CA ARG A 149 -16.19 -23.05 6.49
C ARG A 149 -14.83 -22.73 5.90
N ILE A 150 -14.05 -21.91 6.61
CA ILE A 150 -12.74 -21.45 6.14
C ILE A 150 -11.67 -21.98 7.09
N SER A 151 -10.65 -22.68 6.53
CA SER A 151 -9.54 -23.23 7.28
C SER A 151 -8.21 -22.99 6.58
N GLY A 152 -7.17 -22.65 7.36
CA GLY A 152 -5.82 -22.38 6.87
C GLY A 152 -5.09 -21.33 7.66
N SER A 153 -4.12 -20.68 7.02
CA SER A 153 -3.37 -19.59 7.64
C SER A 153 -2.94 -18.55 6.61
N LYS A 154 -2.86 -17.28 7.05
CA LYS A 154 -2.33 -16.17 6.26
C LYS A 154 -1.11 -15.59 6.93
N TYR A 155 -0.21 -15.02 6.15
CA TYR A 155 1.10 -14.57 6.60
C TYR A 155 1.41 -13.16 6.10
N TYR A 156 2.08 -12.34 6.93
CA TYR A 156 2.33 -10.93 6.67
C TYR A 156 1.05 -10.10 6.44
N ILE A 157 0.04 -10.35 7.27
CA ILE A 157 -1.20 -9.57 7.22
C ILE A 157 -1.02 -8.29 8.03
N SER A 158 -1.06 -7.15 7.35
CA SER A 158 -0.83 -5.85 7.97
C SER A 158 -2.06 -5.37 8.71
N ALA A 159 -1.86 -4.80 9.91
CA ALA A 159 -2.85 -4.05 10.70
C ALA A 159 -4.14 -4.81 11.00
N VAL A 160 -4.13 -6.16 11.06
CA VAL A 160 -5.33 -6.95 11.40
C VAL A 160 -5.82 -6.66 12.81
N ASP A 161 -4.92 -6.30 13.72
CA ASP A 161 -5.22 -5.91 15.11
C ASP A 161 -6.00 -4.59 15.23
N GLN A 162 -6.01 -3.79 14.18
CA GLN A 162 -6.71 -2.51 14.08
C GLN A 162 -7.89 -2.56 13.09
N SER A 163 -8.18 -3.74 12.51
CA SER A 163 -9.18 -3.91 11.46
C SER A 163 -10.44 -4.60 11.99
N ASP A 164 -11.60 -4.15 11.51
CA ASP A 164 -12.90 -4.74 11.86
C ASP A 164 -13.15 -6.05 11.12
N ALA A 165 -12.56 -6.22 9.94
CA ALA A 165 -12.65 -7.45 9.15
C ALA A 165 -11.37 -7.68 8.34
N ILE A 166 -11.25 -8.90 7.80
CA ILE A 166 -10.24 -9.28 6.80
C ILE A 166 -10.96 -9.63 5.50
N LEU A 167 -10.55 -9.03 4.38
CA LEU A 167 -10.85 -9.55 3.06
C LEU A 167 -9.91 -10.73 2.79
N LEU A 168 -10.44 -11.93 2.91
CA LEU A 168 -9.69 -13.17 2.73
C LEU A 168 -9.79 -13.68 1.29
N VAL A 169 -8.65 -14.01 0.71
CA VAL A 169 -8.55 -14.77 -0.53
C VAL A 169 -8.33 -16.24 -0.18
N THR A 170 -9.24 -17.10 -0.59
CA THR A 170 -9.19 -18.53 -0.29
C THR A 170 -9.21 -19.36 -1.56
N ARG A 171 -8.70 -20.59 -1.49
CA ARG A 171 -8.98 -21.60 -2.48
C ARG A 171 -10.41 -22.10 -2.27
N ASP A 172 -11.21 -22.07 -3.31
CA ASP A 172 -12.55 -22.60 -3.32
C ASP A 172 -12.47 -24.13 -3.44
N ALA A 173 -12.88 -24.85 -2.38
CA ALA A 173 -12.75 -26.32 -2.35
C ALA A 173 -13.68 -27.01 -3.34
N ASP A 174 -14.86 -26.42 -3.62
CA ASP A 174 -15.89 -27.03 -4.44
C ASP A 174 -15.68 -26.75 -5.93
N HIS A 175 -15.01 -25.64 -6.30
CA HIS A 175 -14.75 -25.24 -7.67
C HIS A 175 -13.31 -25.50 -8.15
N SER A 176 -12.40 -25.92 -7.26
CA SER A 176 -11.00 -26.25 -7.60
C SER A 176 -10.89 -27.69 -8.08
N THR A 177 -9.96 -27.93 -9.02
CA THR A 177 -9.54 -29.26 -9.48
C THR A 177 -8.09 -29.53 -9.10
N ALA A 178 -7.57 -30.74 -9.38
CA ALA A 178 -6.17 -31.07 -9.19
C ALA A 178 -5.23 -30.20 -10.04
N GLU A 179 -5.69 -29.81 -11.25
CA GLU A 179 -4.89 -29.04 -12.21
C GLU A 179 -5.09 -27.53 -12.08
N ARG A 180 -6.19 -27.06 -11.43
CA ARG A 180 -6.56 -25.65 -11.38
C ARG A 180 -7.19 -25.23 -10.06
N ASN A 181 -6.49 -24.41 -9.30
CA ASN A 181 -7.07 -23.71 -8.16
C ASN A 181 -8.04 -22.63 -8.62
N ARG A 182 -9.24 -22.63 -8.02
CA ARG A 182 -10.23 -21.56 -8.11
C ARG A 182 -10.21 -20.80 -6.79
N LEU A 183 -10.28 -19.48 -6.87
CA LEU A 183 -10.24 -18.61 -5.69
C LEU A 183 -11.61 -18.01 -5.42
N SER A 184 -11.92 -17.79 -4.15
CA SER A 184 -13.09 -17.07 -3.66
C SER A 184 -12.67 -16.01 -2.64
N LEU A 185 -13.42 -14.92 -2.56
CA LEU A 185 -13.14 -13.80 -1.68
C LEU A 185 -14.23 -13.71 -0.59
N PHE A 186 -13.81 -13.44 0.65
CA PHE A 186 -14.72 -13.33 1.78
C PHE A 186 -14.38 -12.13 2.65
N ALA A 187 -15.39 -11.38 3.09
CA ALA A 187 -15.27 -10.41 4.17
C ALA A 187 -15.54 -11.11 5.50
N VAL A 188 -14.52 -11.31 6.33
CA VAL A 188 -14.61 -12.03 7.60
C VAL A 188 -14.33 -11.09 8.75
N PRO A 189 -15.28 -10.82 9.67
CA PRO A 189 -15.04 -10.03 10.88
C PRO A 189 -13.87 -10.60 11.69
N THR A 190 -13.02 -9.75 12.24
CA THR A 190 -11.80 -10.18 12.97
C THR A 190 -12.10 -10.86 14.30
N ASP A 191 -13.31 -10.69 14.85
CA ASP A 191 -13.81 -11.31 16.07
C ASP A 191 -14.56 -12.64 15.83
N THR A 192 -14.58 -13.14 14.57
CA THR A 192 -15.26 -14.40 14.23
C THR A 192 -14.62 -15.58 14.97
N PRO A 193 -15.39 -16.44 15.65
CA PRO A 193 -14.87 -17.62 16.32
C PRO A 193 -14.05 -18.51 15.39
N GLY A 194 -12.86 -18.96 15.85
CA GLY A 194 -11.91 -19.73 15.07
C GLY A 194 -10.88 -18.89 14.31
N LEU A 195 -11.07 -17.54 14.21
CA LEU A 195 -10.08 -16.63 13.70
C LEU A 195 -9.22 -16.13 14.86
N THR A 196 -7.89 -16.32 14.74
CA THR A 196 -6.90 -15.77 15.68
C THR A 196 -5.71 -15.23 14.92
N PHE A 197 -4.94 -14.35 15.55
CA PHE A 197 -3.72 -13.80 14.93
C PHE A 197 -2.62 -13.57 15.95
N ALA A 198 -1.38 -13.65 15.47
CA ALA A 198 -0.18 -13.43 16.29
C ALA A 198 0.78 -12.49 15.57
N PRO A 199 1.40 -11.51 16.28
CA PRO A 199 2.31 -10.56 15.65
C PRO A 199 3.58 -11.26 15.15
N ILE A 200 4.06 -10.81 13.98
CA ILE A 200 5.36 -11.20 13.44
C ILE A 200 6.36 -10.14 13.87
N ALA A 201 7.44 -10.56 14.54
CA ALA A 201 8.54 -9.69 14.87
C ALA A 201 9.28 -9.28 13.59
N THR A 202 9.21 -8.01 13.22
CA THR A 202 9.87 -7.44 12.04
C THR A 202 10.71 -6.22 12.43
N SER A 203 11.67 -5.86 11.56
CA SER A 203 12.42 -4.61 11.69
C SER A 203 11.70 -3.42 11.03
N ILE A 204 10.49 -3.60 10.51
CA ILE A 204 9.72 -2.53 9.89
C ILE A 204 9.20 -1.60 10.98
N VAL A 205 9.61 -0.33 10.94
CA VAL A 205 9.10 0.72 11.82
C VAL A 205 7.87 1.32 11.15
N SER A 206 6.70 0.85 11.56
CA SER A 206 5.39 1.31 11.09
C SER A 206 4.34 1.08 12.18
N PRO A 207 3.34 1.96 12.32
CA PRO A 207 2.16 1.69 13.15
C PRO A 207 1.40 0.43 12.69
N ASP A 208 1.50 0.11 11.40
CA ASP A 208 0.85 -1.05 10.77
C ASP A 208 1.69 -2.31 10.97
N LYS A 209 1.48 -3.01 12.08
CA LYS A 209 2.19 -4.26 12.39
C LYS A 209 1.81 -5.38 11.45
N GLN A 210 2.68 -6.40 11.38
CA GLN A 210 2.48 -7.59 10.55
C GLN A 210 2.08 -8.79 11.41
N PHE A 211 1.16 -9.61 10.92
CA PHE A 211 0.61 -10.74 11.66
C PHE A 211 0.59 -12.03 10.83
N THR A 212 0.69 -13.16 11.54
CA THR A 212 0.17 -14.44 11.07
C THR A 212 -1.29 -14.54 11.52
N VAL A 213 -2.18 -14.91 10.61
CA VAL A 213 -3.59 -15.16 10.90
C VAL A 213 -3.85 -16.65 10.77
N PHE A 214 -4.54 -17.22 11.75
CA PHE A 214 -4.96 -18.62 11.79
C PHE A 214 -6.46 -18.72 11.66
N LEU A 215 -6.93 -19.67 10.88
CA LEU A 215 -8.33 -19.91 10.55
C LEU A 215 -8.61 -21.38 10.87
N ASP A 216 -9.28 -21.63 11.99
CA ASP A 216 -9.64 -22.96 12.46
C ASP A 216 -11.15 -23.15 12.34
N ASP A 217 -11.56 -23.73 11.21
CA ASP A 217 -12.96 -24.02 10.88
C ASP A 217 -13.90 -22.80 11.05
N VAL A 218 -13.44 -21.63 10.60
CA VAL A 218 -14.16 -20.36 10.72
C VAL A 218 -15.47 -20.41 9.94
N ALA A 219 -16.60 -20.25 10.63
CA ALA A 219 -17.92 -20.26 10.02
C ALA A 219 -18.34 -18.86 9.60
N VAL A 220 -18.75 -18.69 8.35
CA VAL A 220 -19.31 -17.45 7.81
C VAL A 220 -20.57 -17.71 7.00
N GLY A 221 -21.48 -16.74 6.97
CA GLY A 221 -22.72 -16.81 6.19
C GLY A 221 -22.48 -16.68 4.67
N GLU A 222 -23.53 -16.88 3.90
CA GLU A 222 -23.52 -16.65 2.44
C GLU A 222 -23.22 -15.19 2.10
N ASP A 223 -23.62 -14.28 2.96
CA ASP A 223 -23.42 -12.84 2.85
C ASP A 223 -21.97 -12.38 3.02
N ALA A 224 -21.09 -13.26 3.52
CA ALA A 224 -19.66 -12.98 3.60
C ALA A 224 -18.92 -13.10 2.26
N LEU A 225 -19.52 -13.81 1.27
CA LEU A 225 -18.90 -13.99 -0.06
C LEU A 225 -18.89 -12.68 -0.84
N ILE A 226 -17.72 -12.30 -1.35
CA ILE A 226 -17.55 -11.15 -2.23
C ILE A 226 -17.59 -11.63 -3.68
N GLY A 227 -18.59 -11.16 -4.42
CA GLY A 227 -18.77 -11.47 -5.83
C GLY A 227 -19.21 -12.92 -6.09
N VAL A 228 -18.46 -13.64 -6.92
CA VAL A 228 -18.84 -14.98 -7.42
C VAL A 228 -17.83 -16.02 -6.95
N ALA A 229 -18.30 -17.08 -6.32
CA ALA A 229 -17.48 -18.21 -5.91
C ALA A 229 -16.68 -18.81 -7.07
N GLY A 230 -15.42 -19.14 -6.84
CA GLY A 230 -14.51 -19.68 -7.85
C GLY A 230 -13.98 -18.64 -8.87
N ASN A 231 -14.36 -17.36 -8.76
CA ASN A 231 -13.96 -16.29 -9.68
C ASN A 231 -12.98 -15.27 -9.06
N GLY A 232 -12.53 -15.53 -7.84
CA GLY A 232 -11.77 -14.61 -7.01
C GLY A 232 -10.45 -14.14 -7.62
N LEU A 233 -9.80 -14.94 -8.47
CA LEU A 233 -8.56 -14.53 -9.12
C LEU A 233 -8.76 -13.26 -9.97
N ARG A 234 -9.83 -13.18 -10.75
CA ARG A 234 -10.14 -11.99 -11.55
C ARG A 234 -10.51 -10.81 -10.65
N GLN A 235 -11.35 -11.07 -9.66
CA GLN A 235 -11.87 -10.06 -8.74
C GLN A 235 -10.77 -9.40 -7.90
N VAL A 236 -9.78 -10.16 -7.46
CA VAL A 236 -8.68 -9.63 -6.62
C VAL A 236 -7.79 -8.64 -7.39
N PHE A 237 -7.69 -8.75 -8.73
CA PHE A 237 -6.88 -7.83 -9.51
C PHE A 237 -7.42 -6.40 -9.54
N ASP A 238 -8.72 -6.20 -9.28
CA ASP A 238 -9.30 -4.86 -9.14
C ASP A 238 -8.84 -4.13 -7.86
N GLY A 239 -8.23 -4.85 -6.91
CA GLY A 239 -7.49 -4.28 -5.78
C GLY A 239 -5.97 -4.32 -5.95
N LEU A 240 -5.41 -5.33 -6.65
CA LEU A 240 -3.96 -5.49 -6.78
C LEU A 240 -3.31 -4.48 -7.75
N ASN A 241 -4.04 -3.97 -8.76
CA ASN A 241 -3.52 -2.89 -9.59
C ASN A 241 -3.49 -1.55 -8.82
N PRO A 242 -4.57 -1.10 -8.15
CA PRO A 242 -4.52 -0.01 -7.18
C PRO A 242 -3.38 -0.12 -6.19
N GLU A 243 -3.15 -1.31 -5.60
CA GLU A 243 -2.05 -1.53 -4.67
C GLU A 243 -0.68 -1.19 -5.27
N ARG A 244 -0.38 -1.68 -6.48
CA ARG A 244 0.89 -1.39 -7.15
C ARG A 244 1.06 0.09 -7.45
N ILE A 245 0.02 0.75 -7.93
CA ILE A 245 0.00 2.19 -8.21
C ILE A 245 0.29 2.98 -6.93
N LEU A 246 -0.40 2.65 -5.84
CA LEU A 246 -0.25 3.40 -4.58
C LEU A 246 1.03 3.07 -3.82
N VAL A 247 1.61 1.89 -3.98
CA VAL A 247 2.98 1.61 -3.53
C VAL A 247 3.98 2.46 -4.32
N GLY A 248 3.73 2.73 -5.60
CA GLY A 248 4.48 3.71 -6.39
C GLY A 248 4.37 5.12 -5.80
N ALA A 249 3.15 5.56 -5.45
CA ALA A 249 2.89 6.86 -4.82
C ALA A 249 3.58 6.99 -3.45
N LEU A 250 3.42 5.98 -2.59
CA LEU A 250 4.04 5.93 -1.27
C LEU A 250 5.57 6.00 -1.38
N SER A 251 6.15 5.26 -2.33
CA SER A 251 7.59 5.30 -2.62
C SER A 251 8.03 6.68 -3.12
N GLY A 252 7.28 7.28 -4.05
CA GLY A 252 7.55 8.63 -4.54
C GLY A 252 7.55 9.67 -3.42
N GLY A 253 6.59 9.57 -2.50
CA GLY A 253 6.50 10.43 -1.31
C GLY A 253 7.68 10.25 -0.36
N ILE A 254 8.07 9.01 -0.03
CA ILE A 254 9.26 8.72 0.79
C ILE A 254 10.52 9.31 0.12
N GLY A 255 10.66 9.14 -1.20
CA GLY A 255 11.79 9.70 -1.95
C GLY A 255 11.85 11.23 -1.85
N ARG A 256 10.71 11.92 -2.00
CA ARG A 256 10.58 13.38 -1.80
C ARG A 256 10.98 13.81 -0.40
N TYR A 257 10.48 13.10 0.63
CA TYR A 257 10.82 13.35 2.02
C TYR A 257 12.33 13.24 2.27
N ALA A 258 12.92 12.13 1.86
CA ALA A 258 14.34 11.85 2.04
C ALA A 258 15.22 12.91 1.35
N ILE A 259 14.91 13.25 0.09
CA ILE A 259 15.64 14.29 -0.66
C ILE A 259 15.47 15.65 0.02
N GLY A 260 14.25 16.00 0.46
CA GLY A 260 13.99 17.27 1.15
C GLY A 260 14.87 17.43 2.40
N LYS A 261 14.91 16.40 3.25
CA LYS A 261 15.75 16.36 4.46
C LYS A 261 17.25 16.48 4.11
N ALA A 262 17.70 15.74 3.09
CA ALA A 262 19.12 15.78 2.67
C ALA A 262 19.54 17.13 2.09
N VAL A 263 18.68 17.74 1.29
CA VAL A 263 18.94 19.07 0.69
C VAL A 263 18.97 20.15 1.77
N ASP A 264 18.03 20.11 2.71
CA ASP A 264 18.03 21.05 3.84
C ASP A 264 19.31 20.92 4.67
N TYR A 265 19.65 19.69 5.06
CA TYR A 265 20.89 19.43 5.80
C TYR A 265 22.14 19.89 5.02
N ALA A 266 22.21 19.59 3.72
CA ALA A 266 23.36 19.94 2.89
C ALA A 266 23.55 21.46 2.68
N ARG A 267 22.47 22.25 2.79
CA ARG A 267 22.51 23.72 2.74
C ARG A 267 23.04 24.34 4.03
N HIS A 268 22.78 23.74 5.17
CA HIS A 268 23.12 24.33 6.46
C HIS A 268 24.39 23.74 7.08
N ARG A 269 24.72 22.47 6.81
CA ARG A 269 25.92 21.84 7.32
C ARG A 269 27.14 22.31 6.55
N SER A 270 28.09 22.91 7.24
CA SER A 270 29.35 23.38 6.66
C SER A 270 30.54 22.54 7.10
N VAL A 271 31.51 22.36 6.17
CA VAL A 271 32.84 21.80 6.40
C VAL A 271 33.83 22.72 5.69
N TRP A 272 34.91 23.05 6.37
CA TRP A 272 35.94 24.03 5.86
C TRP A 272 35.31 25.34 5.34
N SER A 273 34.38 25.91 6.11
CA SER A 273 33.70 27.19 5.81
C SER A 273 32.74 27.19 4.62
N THR A 274 32.45 26.04 4.02
CA THR A 274 31.54 25.93 2.87
C THR A 274 30.42 24.91 3.19
N PRO A 275 29.15 25.20 2.84
CA PRO A 275 28.06 24.21 2.94
C PRO A 275 28.41 22.97 2.15
N ILE A 276 28.13 21.78 2.72
CA ILE A 276 28.49 20.51 2.05
C ILE A 276 27.77 20.32 0.71
N GLY A 277 26.62 20.95 0.53
CA GLY A 277 25.87 20.95 -0.74
C GLY A 277 26.59 21.67 -1.90
N ALA A 278 27.62 22.48 -1.64
CA ALA A 278 28.44 23.09 -2.68
C ALA A 278 29.42 22.10 -3.34
N HIS A 279 29.70 20.98 -2.70
CA HIS A 279 30.60 19.96 -3.23
C HIS A 279 29.85 19.02 -4.19
N GLN A 280 30.38 18.83 -5.42
CA GLN A 280 29.80 17.96 -6.44
C GLN A 280 29.59 16.51 -5.95
N GLY A 281 30.48 15.99 -5.08
CA GLY A 281 30.37 14.68 -4.48
C GLY A 281 29.15 14.52 -3.59
N VAL A 282 28.48 15.60 -3.16
CA VAL A 282 27.21 15.62 -2.43
C VAL A 282 26.06 16.03 -3.36
N ALA A 283 26.24 17.08 -4.14
CA ALA A 283 25.20 17.66 -4.99
C ALA A 283 24.76 16.70 -6.12
N HIS A 284 25.71 16.05 -6.80
CA HIS A 284 25.39 15.18 -7.95
C HIS A 284 24.59 13.94 -7.54
N PRO A 285 24.94 13.14 -6.50
CA PRO A 285 24.11 12.02 -6.05
C PRO A 285 22.70 12.44 -5.64
N LEU A 286 22.53 13.60 -5.00
CA LEU A 286 21.20 14.12 -4.66
C LEU A 286 20.40 14.50 -5.91
N ALA A 287 21.04 15.10 -6.92
CA ALA A 287 20.41 15.41 -8.19
C ALA A 287 19.97 14.15 -8.95
N GLU A 288 20.82 13.11 -9.00
CA GLU A 288 20.44 11.80 -9.57
C GLU A 288 19.24 11.17 -8.86
N CYS A 289 19.22 11.21 -7.52
CA CYS A 289 18.09 10.71 -6.74
C CYS A 289 16.80 11.49 -7.05
N HIS A 290 16.90 12.83 -7.15
CA HIS A 290 15.77 13.67 -7.51
C HIS A 290 15.20 13.31 -8.89
N ILE A 291 16.06 13.18 -9.90
CA ILE A 291 15.65 12.77 -11.26
C ILE A 291 14.95 11.40 -11.22
N ALA A 292 15.52 10.42 -10.53
CA ALA A 292 14.92 9.07 -10.45
C ALA A 292 13.56 9.09 -9.75
N VAL A 293 13.41 9.84 -8.66
CA VAL A 293 12.14 9.99 -7.94
C VAL A 293 11.08 10.65 -8.82
N GLU A 294 11.42 11.74 -9.53
CA GLU A 294 10.48 12.42 -10.44
C GLU A 294 10.02 11.49 -11.58
N LEU A 295 10.91 10.71 -12.17
CA LEU A 295 10.54 9.72 -13.20
C LEU A 295 9.62 8.62 -12.64
N GLY A 296 9.91 8.13 -11.43
CA GLY A 296 9.03 7.16 -10.75
C GLY A 296 7.63 7.71 -10.47
N ARG A 297 7.54 8.96 -10.03
CA ARG A 297 6.28 9.68 -9.79
C ARG A 297 5.47 9.86 -11.07
N MET A 298 6.11 10.27 -12.17
CA MET A 298 5.46 10.39 -13.48
C MET A 298 4.88 9.04 -13.94
N ALA A 299 5.65 7.97 -13.82
CA ALA A 299 5.17 6.62 -14.16
C ALA A 299 3.96 6.21 -13.27
N THR A 300 4.00 6.56 -11.98
CA THR A 300 2.92 6.28 -11.04
C THR A 300 1.64 7.02 -11.41
N LEU A 301 1.72 8.33 -11.66
CA LEU A 301 0.56 9.13 -12.06
C LEU A 301 0.00 8.61 -13.40
N ARG A 302 0.85 8.34 -14.38
CA ARG A 302 0.41 7.80 -15.66
C ARG A 302 -0.30 6.46 -15.52
N SER A 303 0.16 5.58 -14.64
CA SER A 303 -0.50 4.30 -14.39
C SER A 303 -1.88 4.46 -13.72
N ALA A 304 -2.04 5.46 -12.86
CA ALA A 304 -3.33 5.81 -12.26
C ALA A 304 -4.31 6.36 -13.30
N GLU A 305 -3.87 7.29 -14.17
CA GLU A 305 -4.68 7.82 -15.28
C GLU A 305 -5.18 6.72 -16.22
N LEU A 306 -4.34 5.74 -16.56
CA LEU A 306 -4.73 4.59 -17.39
C LEU A 306 -5.79 3.75 -16.67
N PHE A 307 -5.62 3.53 -15.36
CA PHE A 307 -6.57 2.79 -14.54
C PHE A 307 -7.93 3.51 -14.50
N ASP A 308 -7.93 4.81 -14.27
CA ASP A 308 -9.14 5.65 -14.21
C ASP A 308 -9.87 5.72 -15.57
N ALA A 309 -9.13 5.67 -16.68
CA ALA A 309 -9.69 5.61 -18.02
C ALA A 309 -10.24 4.21 -18.40
N GLY A 310 -10.13 3.20 -17.53
CA GLY A 310 -10.51 1.82 -17.83
C GLY A 310 -9.58 1.11 -18.84
N GLU A 311 -8.40 1.70 -19.07
CA GLU A 311 -7.39 1.14 -19.96
C GLU A 311 -6.55 0.04 -19.25
N PRO A 312 -5.89 -0.86 -19.98
CA PRO A 312 -5.04 -1.90 -19.41
C PRO A 312 -3.85 -1.31 -18.62
N ALA A 313 -4.03 -1.08 -17.31
CA ALA A 313 -3.02 -0.44 -16.45
C ALA A 313 -1.96 -1.40 -15.87
N GLY A 314 -2.09 -2.72 -16.04
CA GLY A 314 -1.27 -3.72 -15.35
C GLY A 314 0.24 -3.60 -15.62
N GLU A 315 0.65 -3.34 -16.88
CA GLU A 315 2.05 -3.13 -17.23
C GLU A 315 2.58 -1.83 -16.63
N ALA A 316 1.84 -0.72 -16.82
CA ALA A 316 2.21 0.58 -16.29
C ALA A 316 2.33 0.58 -14.76
N ALA A 317 1.41 -0.09 -14.06
CA ALA A 317 1.45 -0.24 -12.60
C ALA A 317 2.68 -1.03 -12.12
N ASN A 318 3.09 -2.09 -12.84
CA ASN A 318 4.31 -2.84 -12.52
C ASN A 318 5.56 -1.98 -12.74
N ILE A 319 5.65 -1.26 -13.88
CA ILE A 319 6.77 -0.36 -14.17
C ILE A 319 6.86 0.77 -13.14
N ALA A 320 5.73 1.40 -12.82
CA ALA A 320 5.65 2.48 -11.82
C ALA A 320 6.13 2.01 -10.44
N LYS A 321 5.59 0.87 -9.96
CA LYS A 321 6.00 0.27 -8.69
C LYS A 321 7.48 -0.01 -8.64
N TYR A 322 8.04 -0.61 -9.69
CA TYR A 322 9.47 -0.90 -9.78
C TYR A 322 10.29 0.39 -9.73
N ALA A 323 10.03 1.33 -10.64
CA ALA A 323 10.82 2.56 -10.77
C ALA A 323 10.77 3.39 -9.49
N ALA A 324 9.59 3.60 -8.91
CA ALA A 324 9.43 4.40 -7.71
C ALA A 324 10.09 3.76 -6.48
N SER A 325 9.97 2.43 -6.29
CA SER A 325 10.57 1.76 -5.12
C SER A 325 12.10 1.71 -5.18
N GLU A 326 12.69 1.52 -6.36
CA GLU A 326 14.15 1.59 -6.54
C GLU A 326 14.65 3.02 -6.29
N ALA A 327 13.94 4.03 -6.80
CA ALA A 327 14.29 5.44 -6.63
C ALA A 327 14.18 5.87 -5.15
N ALA A 328 13.12 5.48 -4.45
CA ALA A 328 12.92 5.81 -3.04
C ALA A 328 14.01 5.23 -2.15
N LEU A 329 14.36 3.95 -2.37
CA LEU A 329 15.42 3.30 -1.60
C LEU A 329 16.78 3.96 -1.84
N LYS A 330 17.12 4.27 -3.09
CA LYS A 330 18.35 5.01 -3.43
C LYS A 330 18.35 6.41 -2.80
N ALA A 331 17.21 7.11 -2.82
CA ALA A 331 17.10 8.46 -2.27
C ALA A 331 17.25 8.46 -0.73
N LEU A 332 16.65 7.48 -0.05
CA LEU A 332 16.77 7.35 1.41
C LEU A 332 18.20 6.99 1.82
N ASP A 333 18.84 6.04 1.13
CA ASP A 333 20.25 5.70 1.34
C ASP A 333 21.16 6.92 1.19
N GLN A 334 20.99 7.66 0.10
CA GLN A 334 21.75 8.88 -0.14
C GLN A 334 21.46 9.97 0.91
N ALA A 335 20.22 10.07 1.39
CA ALA A 335 19.89 11.01 2.46
C ALA A 335 20.61 10.66 3.77
N ILE A 336 20.59 9.39 4.17
CA ILE A 336 21.35 8.90 5.33
C ILE A 336 22.84 9.19 5.15
N GLN A 337 23.40 8.88 4.00
CA GLN A 337 24.82 9.15 3.68
C GLN A 337 25.16 10.64 3.78
N THR A 338 24.28 11.52 3.27
CA THR A 338 24.48 12.98 3.29
C THR A 338 24.50 13.52 4.73
N HIS A 339 23.71 12.93 5.64
CA HIS A 339 23.71 13.32 7.05
C HIS A 339 24.89 12.75 7.86
N GLY A 340 25.64 11.78 7.30
CA GLY A 340 26.71 11.08 8.02
C GLY A 340 26.18 10.37 9.27
N GLY A 341 26.87 10.48 10.40
CA GLY A 341 26.43 9.87 11.65
C GLY A 341 25.03 10.30 12.10
N ASN A 342 24.62 11.54 11.80
CA ASN A 342 23.28 12.05 12.10
C ASN A 342 22.18 11.29 11.33
N GLY A 343 22.48 10.76 10.13
CA GLY A 343 21.54 9.96 9.36
C GLY A 343 21.14 8.63 10.03
N LEU A 344 21.94 8.18 11.00
CA LEU A 344 21.67 6.96 11.79
C LEU A 344 20.98 7.26 13.13
N SER A 345 20.83 8.56 13.49
CA SER A 345 20.18 8.97 14.72
C SER A 345 18.66 8.98 14.61
N HIS A 346 17.99 8.54 15.66
CA HIS A 346 16.52 8.66 15.78
C HIS A 346 16.03 10.11 15.69
N GLU A 347 16.84 11.10 16.13
CA GLU A 347 16.51 12.51 16.03
C GLU A 347 16.20 12.99 14.60
N TYR A 348 16.85 12.39 13.59
CA TYR A 348 16.64 12.73 12.19
C TYR A 348 15.58 11.85 11.50
N GLY A 349 15.26 10.69 12.07
CA GLY A 349 14.18 9.80 11.64
C GLY A 349 14.42 9.07 10.31
N LEU A 350 15.54 9.31 9.63
CA LEU A 350 15.80 8.74 8.29
C LEU A 350 16.04 7.24 8.33
N SER A 351 16.87 6.75 9.23
CA SER A 351 17.21 5.33 9.34
C SER A 351 16.01 4.46 9.73
N GLU A 352 15.04 5.01 10.43
CA GLU A 352 13.83 4.30 10.83
C GLU A 352 12.91 4.00 9.64
N LEU A 353 12.95 4.82 8.60
CA LEU A 353 12.20 4.57 7.35
C LEU A 353 12.86 3.49 6.46
N TRP A 354 14.05 2.97 6.83
CA TRP A 354 14.79 2.05 5.98
C TRP A 354 13.99 0.81 5.62
N PHE A 355 13.45 0.10 6.61
CA PHE A 355 12.78 -1.18 6.35
C PHE A 355 11.40 -1.01 5.74
N VAL A 356 10.66 0.05 6.05
CA VAL A 356 9.39 0.34 5.35
C VAL A 356 9.65 0.70 3.88
N THR A 357 10.71 1.45 3.58
CA THR A 357 11.10 1.74 2.19
C THR A 357 11.58 0.48 1.47
N ARG A 358 12.38 -0.36 2.16
CA ARG A 358 12.87 -1.63 1.61
C ARG A 358 11.73 -2.62 1.34
N LEU A 359 10.66 -2.58 2.15
CA LEU A 359 9.45 -3.36 1.94
C LEU A 359 8.83 -3.09 0.57
N MET A 360 8.79 -1.83 0.12
CA MET A 360 8.21 -1.45 -1.17
C MET A 360 8.88 -2.15 -2.38
N ARG A 361 10.12 -2.59 -2.24
CA ARG A 361 10.83 -3.39 -3.25
C ARG A 361 10.38 -4.86 -3.27
N THR A 362 9.87 -5.36 -2.15
CA THR A 362 9.47 -6.75 -1.95
C THR A 362 7.97 -6.96 -2.18
N ALA A 363 7.14 -6.09 -1.61
CA ALA A 363 5.68 -6.13 -1.67
C ALA A 363 5.13 -4.99 -2.57
N PRO A 364 3.92 -5.16 -3.13
CA PRO A 364 3.03 -6.33 -3.16
C PRO A 364 3.51 -7.45 -4.08
N VAL A 365 4.37 -7.12 -5.03
CA VAL A 365 5.01 -8.04 -5.97
C VAL A 365 6.51 -7.80 -5.94
N SER A 366 7.32 -8.87 -5.87
CA SER A 366 8.76 -8.70 -5.79
C SER A 366 9.34 -8.05 -7.05
N ARG A 367 10.46 -7.37 -6.88
CA ARG A 367 11.25 -6.78 -7.99
C ARG A 367 11.47 -7.78 -9.12
N GLU A 368 11.82 -8.99 -8.78
CA GLU A 368 12.14 -10.08 -9.73
C GLU A 368 10.90 -10.51 -10.51
N MET A 369 9.73 -10.58 -9.86
CA MET A 369 8.46 -10.90 -10.53
C MET A 369 8.01 -9.79 -11.46
N VAL A 370 8.24 -8.50 -11.10
CA VAL A 370 7.99 -7.39 -12.03
C VAL A 370 8.89 -7.49 -13.25
N LEU A 371 10.18 -7.78 -13.07
CA LEU A 371 11.12 -7.94 -14.19
C LEU A 371 10.75 -9.13 -15.06
N ASN A 372 10.31 -10.25 -14.49
CA ASN A 372 9.79 -11.40 -15.24
C ASN A 372 8.55 -11.01 -16.07
N PHE A 373 7.62 -10.26 -15.47
CA PHE A 373 6.43 -9.79 -16.18
C PHE A 373 6.81 -8.90 -17.39
N VAL A 374 7.68 -7.92 -17.18
CA VAL A 374 8.13 -7.02 -18.25
C VAL A 374 8.90 -7.80 -19.33
N ALA A 375 9.79 -8.71 -18.93
CA ALA A 375 10.54 -9.53 -19.89
C ALA A 375 9.62 -10.37 -20.79
N GLN A 376 8.60 -11.00 -20.21
CA GLN A 376 7.70 -11.89 -20.94
C GLN A 376 6.63 -11.12 -21.71
N THR A 377 6.03 -10.09 -21.12
CA THR A 377 4.85 -9.40 -21.68
C THR A 377 5.27 -8.26 -22.59
N SER A 378 6.18 -7.39 -22.14
CA SER A 378 6.58 -6.21 -22.90
C SER A 378 7.65 -6.51 -23.96
N LEU A 379 8.62 -7.38 -23.61
CA LEU A 379 9.74 -7.71 -24.49
C LEU A 379 9.54 -9.01 -25.29
N GLY A 380 8.49 -9.78 -24.99
CA GLY A 380 8.21 -11.05 -25.67
C GLY A 380 9.26 -12.15 -25.45
N LEU A 381 10.02 -12.08 -24.35
CA LEU A 381 11.05 -13.06 -24.04
C LEU A 381 10.42 -14.37 -23.53
N PRO A 382 11.07 -15.54 -23.75
CA PRO A 382 10.58 -16.81 -23.24
C PRO A 382 10.47 -16.83 -21.70
N ARG A 383 9.49 -17.59 -21.21
CA ARG A 383 9.36 -17.85 -19.77
C ARG A 383 10.56 -18.67 -19.28
N SER A 384 11.03 -18.35 -18.08
CA SER A 384 12.15 -19.08 -17.44
C SER A 384 11.70 -20.33 -16.67
N TYR A 385 10.40 -20.48 -16.40
CA TYR A 385 9.78 -21.61 -15.67
C TYR A 385 8.28 -21.70 -15.96
#